data_14c680159716a6062dd5ef2000714484
#
_entry.id   14c680159716a6062dd5ef2000714484
#
_cell.length_a   1.000
_cell.length_b   1.000
_cell.length_c   1.000
_cell.angle_alpha   90.00
_cell.angle_beta   90.00
_cell.angle_gamma   90.00
#
_symmetry.space_group_name_H-M   'P 1'
#
loop_
_entity.id
_entity.type
_entity.pdbx_description
1 polymer ?
#
loop_
_entity_poly.entity_id
_entity_poly.type
_entity_poly.pdbx_seq_one_letter_code
_entity_poly.pdbx_strand_id
1 'polypeptide(L)'
;MKRNPVIPYLLICVLGIVLVFFLSVKGLGDAKEIAKEKENGGKEKVTEKFEPEAFAKQTCIGCHGNNLEGGAGPNLHGLGAKLGKDKVKDVLANGTSGGMPGGLVKPENIDAMADWLVKLK
;
A
#
# COMPACT_ATOMS: atom_id res chain seq x y z
N MET A 1 -29.96 -15.02 -50.30
CA MET A 1 -28.67 -14.61 -49.69
C MET A 1 -28.23 -15.72 -48.74
N LYS A 2 -27.17 -16.47 -49.07
CA LYS A 2 -26.59 -17.46 -48.14
C LYS A 2 -25.84 -16.72 -47.05
N ARG A 3 -26.43 -16.61 -45.86
CA ARG A 3 -25.78 -16.08 -44.67
C ARG A 3 -24.73 -17.10 -44.21
N ASN A 4 -23.46 -16.79 -44.44
CA ASN A 4 -22.36 -17.62 -43.93
C ASN A 4 -22.39 -17.61 -42.40
N PRO A 5 -22.62 -18.74 -41.71
CA PRO A 5 -22.70 -18.79 -40.25
C PRO A 5 -21.35 -18.49 -39.57
N VAL A 6 -20.26 -18.48 -40.33
CA VAL A 6 -18.90 -18.24 -39.84
C VAL A 6 -18.63 -16.73 -39.58
N ILE A 7 -19.31 -15.83 -40.30
CA ILE A 7 -19.09 -14.39 -40.22
C ILE A 7 -19.31 -13.84 -38.79
N PRO A 8 -20.42 -14.17 -38.09
CA PRO A 8 -20.64 -13.64 -36.73
C PRO A 8 -19.58 -14.14 -35.72
N TYR A 9 -19.10 -15.38 -35.87
CA TYR A 9 -18.05 -15.91 -35.01
C TYR A 9 -16.70 -15.21 -35.25
N LEU A 10 -16.37 -14.93 -36.51
CA LEU A 10 -15.17 -14.18 -36.88
C LEU A 10 -15.20 -12.76 -36.32
N LEU A 11 -16.35 -12.07 -36.37
CA LEU A 11 -16.52 -10.75 -35.81
C LEU A 11 -16.35 -10.74 -34.29
N ILE A 12 -16.91 -11.73 -33.58
CA ILE A 12 -16.77 -11.85 -32.13
C ILE A 12 -15.31 -12.12 -31.76
N CYS A 13 -14.61 -12.99 -32.48
CA CYS A 13 -13.21 -13.28 -32.25
C CYS A 13 -12.32 -12.02 -32.45
N VAL A 14 -12.53 -11.29 -33.54
CA VAL A 14 -11.78 -10.06 -33.82
C VAL A 14 -12.04 -9.01 -32.75
N LEU A 15 -13.31 -8.83 -32.37
CA LEU A 15 -13.69 -7.89 -31.30
C LEU A 15 -13.07 -8.26 -29.96
N GLY A 16 -13.05 -9.55 -29.62
CA GLY A 16 -12.42 -10.06 -28.41
C GLY A 16 -10.90 -9.83 -28.38
N ILE A 17 -10.21 -10.10 -29.49
CA ILE A 17 -8.76 -9.87 -29.61
C ILE A 17 -8.44 -8.39 -29.49
N VAL A 18 -9.19 -7.50 -30.16
CA VAL A 18 -9.02 -6.05 -30.06
C VAL A 18 -9.22 -5.57 -28.63
N LEU A 19 -10.25 -6.07 -27.95
CA LEU A 19 -10.56 -5.67 -26.57
C LEU A 19 -9.44 -6.10 -25.60
N VAL A 20 -8.95 -7.35 -25.72
CA VAL A 20 -7.83 -7.85 -24.91
C VAL A 20 -6.55 -7.06 -25.21
N PHE A 21 -6.31 -6.72 -26.48
CA PHE A 21 -5.15 -5.93 -26.87
C PHE A 21 -5.20 -4.50 -26.26
N PHE A 22 -6.37 -3.85 -26.30
CA PHE A 22 -6.56 -2.53 -25.68
C PHE A 22 -6.39 -2.56 -24.16
N LEU A 23 -6.93 -3.58 -23.49
CA LEU A 23 -6.77 -3.76 -22.05
C LEU A 23 -5.31 -4.06 -21.68
N SER A 24 -4.62 -4.86 -22.51
CA SER A 24 -3.21 -5.19 -22.33
C SER A 24 -2.31 -3.96 -22.45
N VAL A 25 -2.53 -3.10 -23.43
CA VAL A 25 -1.75 -1.87 -23.62
C VAL A 25 -1.99 -0.89 -22.49
N LYS A 26 -3.24 -0.73 -22.02
CA LYS A 26 -3.53 0.08 -20.83
C LYS A 26 -2.94 -0.53 -19.55
N GLY A 27 -3.09 -1.84 -19.36
CA GLY A 27 -2.53 -2.52 -18.20
C GLY A 27 -1.00 -2.48 -18.12
N LEU A 28 -0.30 -2.46 -19.26
CA LEU A 28 1.15 -2.28 -19.32
C LEU A 28 1.60 -0.84 -18.98
N GLY A 29 0.74 0.16 -19.23
CA GLY A 29 0.98 1.54 -18.81
C GLY A 29 0.98 1.66 -17.29
N ASP A 30 -0.07 1.18 -16.66
CA ASP A 30 -0.23 1.22 -15.19
C ASP A 30 0.80 0.33 -14.47
N ALA A 31 1.14 -0.85 -15.06
CA ALA A 31 2.19 -1.72 -14.52
C ALA A 31 3.59 -1.09 -14.61
N LYS A 32 3.86 -0.25 -15.62
CA LYS A 32 5.12 0.49 -15.71
C LYS A 32 5.23 1.62 -14.68
N GLU A 33 4.13 2.26 -14.33
CA GLU A 33 4.12 3.25 -13.25
C GLU A 33 4.35 2.58 -11.88
N ILE A 34 3.65 1.47 -11.61
CA ILE A 34 3.82 0.69 -10.37
C ILE A 34 5.22 0.04 -10.29
N ALA A 35 5.79 -0.40 -11.42
CA ALA A 35 7.14 -0.94 -11.46
C ALA A 35 8.21 0.14 -11.28
N LYS A 36 8.00 1.36 -11.80
CA LYS A 36 8.88 2.50 -11.55
C LYS A 36 8.84 2.96 -10.09
N GLU A 37 7.68 2.89 -9.43
CA GLU A 37 7.59 3.12 -7.98
C GLU A 37 8.32 2.05 -7.16
N LYS A 38 8.37 0.79 -7.64
CA LYS A 38 9.10 -0.30 -6.96
C LYS A 38 10.60 -0.30 -7.24
N GLU A 39 11.06 0.13 -8.41
CA GLU A 39 12.49 0.23 -8.74
C GLU A 39 13.15 1.50 -8.17
N ASN A 40 12.40 2.55 -7.91
CA ASN A 40 12.89 3.75 -7.22
C ASN A 40 12.93 3.63 -5.68
N GLY A 41 12.83 2.43 -5.14
CA GLY A 41 13.10 2.12 -3.74
C GLY A 41 14.58 2.23 -3.34
N GLY A 42 15.44 2.76 -4.20
CA GLY A 42 16.84 3.00 -3.95
C GLY A 42 17.27 4.40 -4.40
N LYS A 43 17.40 5.32 -3.44
CA LYS A 43 18.08 6.61 -3.56
C LYS A 43 17.45 7.60 -4.56
N GLU A 44 16.43 8.30 -4.14
CA GLU A 44 16.31 9.71 -4.45
C GLU A 44 15.78 10.48 -3.24
N LYS A 45 16.58 11.43 -2.84
CA LYS A 45 16.36 12.44 -1.80
C LYS A 45 15.30 13.41 -2.34
N VAL A 46 14.05 12.93 -2.39
CA VAL A 46 12.91 13.81 -2.55
C VAL A 46 12.41 14.08 -1.13
N THR A 47 12.57 15.30 -0.70
CA THR A 47 11.89 15.87 0.47
C THR A 47 10.38 15.95 0.19
N GLU A 48 9.76 14.84 -0.13
CA GLU A 48 8.33 14.68 0.08
C GLU A 48 8.17 14.50 1.58
N LYS A 49 7.59 15.51 2.19
CA LYS A 49 7.24 15.55 3.60
C LYS A 49 6.47 14.27 3.90
N PHE A 50 7.12 13.32 4.57
CA PHE A 50 6.48 12.07 4.99
C PHE A 50 5.22 12.41 5.80
N GLU A 51 4.07 11.95 5.32
CA GLU A 51 2.78 12.16 6.00
C GLU A 51 2.40 10.88 6.76
N PRO A 52 2.64 10.85 8.09
CA PRO A 52 2.40 9.65 8.90
C PRO A 52 0.95 9.17 8.86
N GLU A 53 0.00 10.09 8.81
CA GLU A 53 -1.43 9.77 8.76
C GLU A 53 -1.81 9.06 7.45
N ALA A 54 -1.34 9.56 6.31
CA ALA A 54 -1.60 8.95 5.01
C ALA A 54 -0.98 7.55 4.92
N PHE A 55 0.23 7.39 5.44
CA PHE A 55 0.90 6.09 5.50
C PHE A 55 0.15 5.11 6.41
N ALA A 56 -0.30 5.56 7.58
CA ALA A 56 -1.06 4.72 8.51
C ALA A 56 -2.39 4.24 7.90
N LYS A 57 -3.09 5.10 7.17
CA LYS A 57 -4.33 4.75 6.44
C LYS A 57 -4.11 3.74 5.31
N GLN A 58 -2.92 3.59 4.80
CA GLN A 58 -2.62 2.59 3.76
C GLN A 58 -2.07 1.29 4.32
N THR A 59 -1.28 1.35 5.38
CA THR A 59 -0.48 0.23 5.84
C THR A 59 -0.96 -0.34 7.18
N CYS A 60 -1.36 0.51 8.13
CA CYS A 60 -1.65 0.08 9.50
C CYS A 60 -3.10 -0.36 9.70
N ILE A 61 -4.06 0.22 8.95
CA ILE A 61 -5.49 -0.06 9.11
C ILE A 61 -5.85 -1.53 8.87
N GLY A 62 -5.10 -2.24 8.04
CA GLY A 62 -5.34 -3.66 7.76
C GLY A 62 -5.32 -4.56 9.00
N CYS A 63 -4.54 -4.19 10.01
CA CYS A 63 -4.43 -4.94 11.26
C CYS A 63 -4.97 -4.18 12.47
N HIS A 64 -4.85 -2.84 12.49
CA HIS A 64 -5.19 -2.02 13.64
C HIS A 64 -6.58 -1.37 13.58
N GLY A 65 -7.40 -1.71 12.57
CA GLY A 65 -8.73 -1.15 12.37
C GLY A 65 -8.73 0.16 11.57
N ASN A 66 -9.85 0.48 10.94
CA ASN A 66 -9.96 1.62 10.00
C ASN A 66 -9.66 2.99 10.66
N ASN A 67 -9.94 3.11 11.95
CA ASN A 67 -9.62 4.28 12.75
C ASN A 67 -8.49 4.01 13.75
N LEU A 68 -7.72 2.93 13.56
CA LEU A 68 -6.63 2.50 14.44
C LEU A 68 -7.09 2.11 15.85
N GLU A 69 -8.38 1.84 16.02
CA GLU A 69 -9.02 1.44 17.27
C GLU A 69 -8.67 0.02 17.73
N GLY A 70 -8.01 -0.74 16.90
CA GLY A 70 -7.67 -2.14 17.10
C GLY A 70 -8.47 -3.08 16.23
N GLY A 71 -7.99 -4.30 16.09
CA GLY A 71 -8.59 -5.35 15.29
C GLY A 71 -7.79 -6.63 15.49
N ALA A 72 -7.10 -7.11 14.46
CA ALA A 72 -6.11 -8.17 14.59
C ALA A 72 -4.90 -7.73 15.44
N GLY A 73 -4.55 -6.42 15.36
CA GLY A 73 -3.57 -5.77 16.21
C GLY A 73 -4.21 -4.92 17.30
N PRO A 74 -3.41 -4.43 18.27
CA PRO A 74 -3.91 -3.61 19.37
C PRO A 74 -4.34 -2.21 18.91
N ASN A 75 -5.15 -1.55 19.73
CA ASN A 75 -5.51 -0.15 19.57
C ASN A 75 -4.26 0.75 19.63
N LEU A 76 -4.10 1.63 18.64
CA LEU A 76 -2.97 2.56 18.55
C LEU A 76 -3.23 3.91 19.25
N HIS A 77 -4.46 4.18 19.66
CA HIS A 77 -4.78 5.40 20.42
C HIS A 77 -4.19 5.34 21.83
N GLY A 78 -3.60 6.44 22.27
CA GLY A 78 -3.01 6.56 23.60
C GLY A 78 -1.73 5.75 23.80
N LEU A 79 -1.06 5.31 22.73
CA LEU A 79 0.21 4.58 22.83
C LEU A 79 1.31 5.38 23.52
N GLY A 80 1.31 6.72 23.35
CA GLY A 80 2.27 7.58 24.00
C GLY A 80 2.27 7.50 25.50
N ALA A 81 1.09 7.37 26.10
CA ALA A 81 0.93 7.21 27.54
C ALA A 81 1.29 5.80 28.03
N LYS A 82 1.12 4.78 27.17
CA LYS A 82 1.30 3.37 27.54
C LYS A 82 2.71 2.85 27.32
N LEU A 83 3.34 3.21 26.21
CA LEU A 83 4.61 2.62 25.78
C LEU A 83 5.77 3.63 25.73
N GLY A 84 5.46 4.90 25.51
CA GLY A 84 6.49 5.91 25.25
C GLY A 84 7.07 5.84 23.84
N LYS A 85 7.71 6.93 23.40
CA LYS A 85 8.21 7.10 22.03
C LYS A 85 9.27 6.06 21.64
N ASP A 86 10.21 5.76 22.55
CA ASP A 86 11.34 4.86 22.27
C ASP A 86 10.86 3.42 22.01
N LYS A 87 9.87 2.97 22.78
CA LYS A 87 9.28 1.64 22.58
C LYS A 87 8.49 1.57 21.28
N VAL A 88 7.79 2.64 20.90
CA VAL A 88 7.09 2.72 19.61
C VAL A 88 8.08 2.66 18.45
N LYS A 89 9.23 3.33 18.53
CA LYS A 89 10.30 3.24 17.53
C LYS A 89 10.85 1.81 17.41
N ASP A 90 11.11 1.17 18.52
CA ASP A 90 11.62 -0.21 18.54
C ASP A 90 10.62 -1.18 17.86
N VAL A 91 9.33 -1.04 18.15
CA VAL A 91 8.27 -1.82 17.53
C VAL A 91 8.17 -1.55 16.03
N LEU A 92 8.28 -0.31 15.57
CA LEU A 92 8.25 0.03 14.15
C LEU A 92 9.47 -0.52 13.40
N ALA A 93 10.64 -0.54 14.03
CA ALA A 93 11.87 -1.03 13.44
C ALA A 93 11.93 -2.57 13.41
N ASN A 94 11.64 -3.21 14.52
CA ASN A 94 11.89 -4.62 14.77
C ASN A 94 10.63 -5.49 14.77
N GLY A 95 9.45 -4.87 14.84
CA GLY A 95 8.19 -5.58 14.98
C GLY A 95 7.95 -6.11 16.40
N THR A 96 6.99 -7.02 16.53
CA THR A 96 6.67 -7.67 17.79
C THR A 96 6.54 -9.19 17.62
N SER A 97 6.81 -9.94 18.67
CA SER A 97 6.53 -11.39 18.71
C SER A 97 5.04 -11.73 18.59
N GLY A 98 4.16 -10.73 18.76
CA GLY A 98 2.71 -10.85 18.61
C GLY A 98 2.20 -10.80 17.16
N GLY A 99 3.10 -10.78 16.15
CA GLY A 99 2.75 -10.87 14.73
C GLY A 99 2.85 -9.56 13.95
N MET A 100 3.21 -8.43 14.56
CA MET A 100 3.50 -7.21 13.82
C MET A 100 4.88 -7.33 13.17
N PRO A 101 4.99 -7.26 11.83
CA PRO A 101 6.29 -7.30 11.16
C PRO A 101 7.07 -6.00 11.40
N GLY A 102 8.39 -6.11 11.51
CA GLY A 102 9.28 -4.95 11.57
C GLY A 102 9.59 -4.40 10.18
N GLY A 103 10.13 -3.17 10.13
CA GLY A 103 10.60 -2.56 8.90
C GLY A 103 9.50 -2.11 7.93
N LEU A 104 8.25 -1.99 8.37
CA LEU A 104 7.16 -1.43 7.58
C LEU A 104 7.38 0.05 7.26
N VAL A 105 7.95 0.78 8.21
CA VAL A 105 8.31 2.19 8.08
C VAL A 105 9.80 2.28 7.77
N LYS A 106 10.17 3.08 6.78
CA LYS A 106 11.58 3.30 6.45
C LYS A 106 12.32 3.91 7.65
N PRO A 107 13.59 3.53 7.89
CA PRO A 107 14.36 4.01 9.05
C PRO A 107 14.36 5.54 9.22
N GLU A 108 14.45 6.28 8.12
CA GLU A 108 14.40 7.73 8.10
C GLU A 108 13.07 8.34 8.55
N ASN A 109 11.98 7.59 8.47
CA ASN A 109 10.62 8.03 8.78
C ASN A 109 10.10 7.51 10.13
N ILE A 110 10.85 6.64 10.79
CA ILE A 110 10.45 6.02 12.07
C ILE A 110 10.23 7.11 13.14
N ASP A 111 11.08 8.13 13.20
CA ASP A 111 10.95 9.22 14.15
C ASP A 111 9.65 10.01 13.96
N ALA A 112 9.36 10.39 12.72
CA ALA A 112 8.16 11.14 12.37
C ALA A 112 6.89 10.30 12.62
N MET A 113 6.94 9.01 12.30
CA MET A 113 5.82 8.08 12.53
C MET A 113 5.57 7.86 14.02
N ALA A 114 6.63 7.69 14.81
CA ALA A 114 6.53 7.52 16.26
C ALA A 114 5.98 8.79 16.94
N ASP A 115 6.43 9.97 16.52
CA ASP A 115 5.91 11.24 17.02
C ASP A 115 4.42 11.44 16.74
N TRP A 116 3.96 11.01 15.59
CA TRP A 116 2.56 11.05 15.23
C TRP A 116 1.73 10.05 16.05
N LEU A 117 2.18 8.79 16.17
CA LEU A 117 1.49 7.74 16.94
C LEU A 117 1.37 8.08 18.43
N VAL A 118 2.40 8.70 19.02
CA VAL A 118 2.39 9.10 20.42
C VAL A 118 1.37 10.21 20.69
N LYS A 119 1.09 11.07 19.70
CA LYS A 119 0.10 12.15 19.77
C LYS A 119 -1.32 11.70 19.45
N LEU A 120 -1.49 10.51 18.94
CA LEU A 120 -2.80 9.96 18.60
C LEU A 120 -3.61 9.70 19.89
N LYS A 121 -4.72 10.42 20.05
CA LYS A 121 -5.59 10.35 21.23
C LYS A 121 -6.75 9.41 21.03
#